data_2df0b701eb887d37542c2af663bd8af4
#
_entry.id   2df0b701eb887d37542c2af663bd8af4
#
_cell.length_a   1.000
_cell.length_b   1.000
_cell.length_c   1.000
_cell.angle_alpha   90.00
_cell.angle_beta   90.00
_cell.angle_gamma   90.00
#
_symmetry.space_group_name_H-M   'P 1'
#
loop_
_entity.id
_entity.type
_entity.pdbx_description
1 polymer ?
#
loop_
_entity_poly.entity_id
_entity_poly.type
_entity_poly.pdbx_seq_one_letter_code
_entity_poly.pdbx_strand_id
1 'polypeptide(L)'
;MKNSSDMRQKRAALIDQMNGMVTVATTEGRSLNTEENSTFDNMDKDVQGLKADIDRLERSENLKREMANNNEAKAERKEVAKVEGRQVYSKFLRHGASALNNEESSMLAEMRGTGTQVVGNDSLGGYTVPEDFSNVLDIATLFKGEVESLSQVINTAGGATLPYPKVDDTSVTGSILAEAATMAVSDQTFGVLNLGAYNYTSGIVKVSHQLLQDSAFNLDVYLAESLGNRIARAQNAHYTTGTGSSQPQGFITGGTSGVTAASATAVTAQEVLELIHSVDKSYRNSASFCIMANDNTVAALRKLGIGSSNDYPIFTPGLNGSPDRIFGTQIYINNDMADIATGSKSIAAGDFSKFVVRNAGGIQMLRLTERYADNLETAYLAYKRSDAGVLNSAAIKFITQA
;
A
#
# COMPACT_ATOMS: atom_id res chain seq x y z
N MET A 1 10.85 21.49 -27.88
CA MET A 1 11.68 20.41 -28.49
C MET A 1 11.69 20.64 -29.99
N LYS A 2 12.83 20.60 -30.65
CA LYS A 2 12.90 20.73 -32.10
C LYS A 2 12.31 19.43 -32.69
N ASN A 3 11.24 19.56 -33.49
CA ASN A 3 10.55 18.42 -34.07
C ASN A 3 11.33 17.90 -35.28
N SER A 4 11.34 16.60 -35.56
CA SER A 4 12.05 16.04 -36.71
C SER A 4 11.57 16.65 -38.03
N SER A 5 10.29 17.03 -38.12
CA SER A 5 9.72 17.74 -39.27
C SER A 5 10.37 19.11 -39.51
N ASP A 6 10.62 19.89 -38.46
CA ASP A 6 11.23 21.23 -38.57
C ASP A 6 12.71 21.11 -39.03
N MET A 7 13.42 20.09 -38.60
CA MET A 7 14.78 19.84 -39.03
C MET A 7 14.84 19.37 -40.48
N ARG A 8 13.89 18.55 -40.93
CA ARG A 8 13.76 18.14 -42.35
C ARG A 8 13.48 19.33 -43.25
N GLN A 9 12.58 20.24 -42.83
CA GLN A 9 12.29 21.48 -43.58
C GLN A 9 13.51 22.39 -43.69
N LYS A 10 14.27 22.59 -42.60
CA LYS A 10 15.51 23.36 -42.63
C LYS A 10 16.56 22.74 -43.51
N ARG A 11 16.71 21.41 -43.49
CA ARG A 11 17.63 20.69 -44.35
C ARG A 11 17.26 20.85 -45.80
N ALA A 12 15.96 20.75 -46.18
CA ALA A 12 15.47 20.95 -47.53
C ALA A 12 15.77 22.37 -48.02
N ALA A 13 15.50 23.39 -47.20
CA ALA A 13 15.79 24.78 -47.54
C ALA A 13 17.29 25.07 -47.78
N LEU A 14 18.17 24.46 -47.00
CA LEU A 14 19.62 24.59 -47.23
C LEU A 14 20.05 23.91 -48.53
N ILE A 15 19.51 22.74 -48.86
CA ILE A 15 19.80 22.02 -50.10
C ILE A 15 19.30 22.84 -51.32
N ASP A 16 18.14 23.48 -51.22
CA ASP A 16 17.61 24.35 -52.29
C ASP A 16 18.48 25.60 -52.50
N GLN A 17 19.04 26.17 -51.43
CA GLN A 17 20.00 27.26 -51.51
C GLN A 17 21.30 26.86 -52.16
N MET A 18 21.84 25.67 -51.81
CA MET A 18 23.05 25.12 -52.40
C MET A 18 22.85 24.87 -53.91
N ASN A 19 21.72 24.25 -54.27
CA ASN A 19 21.37 24.02 -55.68
C ASN A 19 21.20 25.35 -56.47
N GLY A 20 20.62 26.37 -55.83
CA GLY A 20 20.52 27.72 -56.40
C GLY A 20 21.87 28.31 -56.75
N MET A 21 22.86 28.23 -55.85
CA MET A 21 24.21 28.71 -56.11
C MET A 21 24.89 28.00 -57.25
N VAL A 22 24.77 26.67 -57.32
CA VAL A 22 25.34 25.85 -58.40
C VAL A 22 24.67 26.20 -59.73
N THR A 23 23.33 26.38 -59.74
CA THR A 23 22.61 26.74 -60.99
C THR A 23 23.02 28.11 -61.50
N VAL A 24 23.20 29.08 -60.65
CA VAL A 24 23.68 30.44 -61.04
C VAL A 24 25.10 30.35 -61.63
N ALA A 25 26.01 29.66 -60.99
CA ALA A 25 27.37 29.48 -61.50
C ALA A 25 27.39 28.75 -62.84
N THR A 26 26.51 27.74 -63.01
CA THR A 26 26.43 26.98 -64.28
C THR A 26 25.82 27.83 -65.41
N THR A 27 24.82 28.65 -65.15
CA THR A 27 24.23 29.58 -66.16
C THR A 27 25.18 30.71 -66.57
N GLU A 28 26.07 31.13 -65.71
CA GLU A 28 27.12 32.08 -65.99
C GLU A 28 28.39 31.50 -66.61
N GLY A 29 28.42 30.14 -66.73
CA GLY A 29 29.54 29.43 -67.35
C GLY A 29 30.89 29.54 -66.60
N ARG A 30 30.81 29.81 -65.25
CA ARG A 30 31.96 30.00 -64.36
C ARG A 30 31.99 28.94 -63.25
N SER A 31 33.16 28.74 -62.71
CA SER A 31 33.27 27.97 -61.45
C SER A 31 32.86 28.84 -60.23
N LEU A 32 32.46 28.24 -59.13
CA LEU A 32 32.14 28.90 -57.88
C LEU A 32 33.33 29.71 -57.42
N ASN A 33 33.12 30.95 -56.97
CA ASN A 33 34.14 31.81 -56.41
C ASN A 33 34.58 31.33 -55.02
N THR A 34 35.70 31.80 -54.53
CA THR A 34 36.30 31.37 -53.23
C THR A 34 35.35 31.59 -52.07
N GLU A 35 34.57 32.66 -52.07
CA GLU A 35 33.52 32.97 -51.06
C GLU A 35 32.32 32.04 -51.20
N GLU A 36 31.85 31.78 -52.44
CA GLU A 36 30.76 30.87 -52.73
C GLU A 36 31.12 29.42 -52.34
N ASN A 37 32.37 28.97 -52.58
CA ASN A 37 32.83 27.66 -52.16
C ASN A 37 32.84 27.55 -50.61
N SER A 38 33.33 28.56 -49.90
CA SER A 38 33.34 28.51 -48.41
C SER A 38 31.92 28.50 -47.83
N THR A 39 30.99 29.21 -48.49
CA THR A 39 29.58 29.22 -48.11
C THR A 39 28.92 27.88 -48.38
N PHE A 40 29.19 27.27 -49.53
CA PHE A 40 28.73 25.95 -49.90
C PHE A 40 29.20 24.86 -48.92
N ASP A 41 30.51 24.87 -48.58
CA ASP A 41 31.12 23.93 -47.63
C ASP A 41 30.52 24.05 -46.20
N ASN A 42 30.20 25.28 -45.76
CA ASN A 42 29.55 25.49 -44.51
C ASN A 42 28.07 24.98 -44.52
N MET A 43 27.31 25.23 -45.57
CA MET A 43 25.96 24.71 -45.77
C MET A 43 25.96 23.16 -45.83
N ASP A 44 26.95 22.54 -46.50
CA ASP A 44 27.08 21.10 -46.58
C ASP A 44 27.32 20.48 -45.19
N LYS A 45 28.19 21.08 -44.38
CA LYS A 45 28.39 20.65 -42.97
C LYS A 45 27.09 20.75 -42.15
N ASP A 46 26.31 21.81 -42.34
CA ASP A 46 25.04 21.99 -41.64
C ASP A 46 24.00 20.96 -42.09
N VAL A 47 23.94 20.66 -43.38
CA VAL A 47 23.06 19.61 -43.97
C VAL A 47 23.42 18.21 -43.44
N GLN A 48 24.72 17.92 -43.31
CA GLN A 48 25.20 16.64 -42.75
C GLN A 48 24.91 16.56 -41.24
N GLY A 49 25.10 17.68 -40.48
CA GLY A 49 24.75 17.77 -39.07
C GLY A 49 23.25 17.55 -38.81
N LEU A 50 22.39 18.23 -39.60
CA LEU A 50 20.94 18.06 -39.50
C LEU A 50 20.48 16.64 -39.86
N LYS A 51 21.15 15.99 -40.84
CA LYS A 51 20.88 14.58 -41.14
C LYS A 51 21.19 13.67 -39.96
N ALA A 52 22.35 13.83 -39.34
CA ALA A 52 22.75 13.02 -38.19
C ALA A 52 21.80 13.20 -36.99
N ASP A 53 21.31 14.40 -36.76
CA ASP A 53 20.35 14.70 -35.69
C ASP A 53 18.95 14.12 -35.98
N ILE A 54 18.47 14.17 -37.23
CA ILE A 54 17.24 13.53 -37.63
C ILE A 54 17.34 12.01 -37.42
N ASP A 55 18.40 11.38 -37.90
CA ASP A 55 18.61 9.93 -37.74
C ASP A 55 18.68 9.48 -36.27
N ARG A 56 19.24 10.34 -35.39
CA ARG A 56 19.23 10.06 -33.93
C ARG A 56 17.84 10.13 -33.33
N LEU A 57 17.06 11.15 -33.68
CA LEU A 57 15.69 11.29 -33.19
C LEU A 57 14.79 10.17 -33.65
N GLU A 58 14.85 9.80 -34.94
CA GLU A 58 14.06 8.69 -35.48
C GLU A 58 14.43 7.35 -34.84
N ARG A 59 15.73 7.11 -34.61
CA ARG A 59 16.17 5.92 -33.89
C ARG A 59 15.65 5.88 -32.46
N SER A 60 15.66 7.01 -31.76
CA SER A 60 15.14 7.11 -30.38
C SER A 60 13.61 6.92 -30.31
N GLU A 61 12.87 7.41 -31.30
CA GLU A 61 11.43 7.21 -31.40
C GLU A 61 11.07 5.75 -31.72
N ASN A 62 11.80 5.12 -32.62
CA ASN A 62 11.61 3.70 -32.94
C ASN A 62 11.91 2.80 -31.73
N LEU A 63 12.98 3.05 -30.98
CA LEU A 63 13.29 2.33 -29.74
C LEU A 63 12.20 2.51 -28.67
N LYS A 64 11.62 3.70 -28.56
CA LYS A 64 10.49 3.94 -27.62
C LYS A 64 9.23 3.16 -28.04
N ARG A 65 8.94 3.10 -29.34
CA ARG A 65 7.80 2.30 -29.87
C ARG A 65 8.02 0.81 -29.65
N GLU A 66 9.22 0.30 -29.88
CA GLU A 66 9.56 -1.09 -29.62
C GLU A 66 9.44 -1.45 -28.14
N MET A 67 9.89 -0.55 -27.23
CA MET A 67 9.72 -0.74 -25.79
C MET A 67 8.24 -0.73 -25.38
N ALA A 68 7.42 0.16 -25.94
CA ALA A 68 6.00 0.21 -25.67
C ALA A 68 5.29 -1.07 -26.10
N ASN A 69 5.53 -1.52 -27.34
CA ASN A 69 4.96 -2.77 -27.87
C ASN A 69 5.39 -4.01 -27.07
N ASN A 70 6.67 -4.08 -26.63
CA ASN A 70 7.15 -5.17 -25.80
C ASN A 70 6.50 -5.17 -24.41
N ASN A 71 6.23 -4.00 -23.84
CA ASN A 71 5.54 -3.90 -22.55
C ASN A 71 4.06 -4.29 -22.64
N GLU A 72 3.36 -3.92 -23.71
CA GLU A 72 1.98 -4.34 -23.97
C GLU A 72 1.88 -5.86 -24.17
N ALA A 73 2.74 -6.43 -25.03
CA ALA A 73 2.78 -7.88 -25.24
C ALA A 73 3.13 -8.67 -23.98
N LYS A 74 3.98 -8.10 -23.10
CA LYS A 74 4.33 -8.71 -21.82
C LYS A 74 3.18 -8.59 -20.80
N ALA A 75 2.41 -7.51 -20.85
CA ALA A 75 1.22 -7.32 -20.02
C ALA A 75 0.10 -8.29 -20.44
N GLU A 76 -0.19 -8.42 -21.74
CA GLU A 76 -1.18 -9.37 -22.27
C GLU A 76 -0.82 -10.82 -21.92
N ARG A 77 0.45 -11.22 -22.09
CA ARG A 77 0.92 -12.57 -21.71
C ARG A 77 0.76 -12.83 -20.21
N LYS A 78 1.02 -11.83 -19.36
CA LYS A 78 0.80 -11.95 -17.91
C LYS A 78 -0.68 -12.10 -17.58
N GLU A 79 -1.58 -11.35 -18.23
CA GLU A 79 -3.01 -11.47 -18.00
C GLU A 79 -3.57 -12.83 -18.43
N VAL A 80 -3.18 -13.34 -19.61
CA VAL A 80 -3.59 -14.66 -20.08
C VAL A 80 -3.09 -15.75 -19.13
N ALA A 81 -1.82 -15.74 -18.75
CA ALA A 81 -1.27 -16.70 -17.78
C ALA A 81 -1.97 -16.62 -16.42
N LYS A 82 -2.38 -15.43 -16.00
CA LYS A 82 -3.10 -15.21 -14.74
C LYS A 82 -4.53 -15.77 -14.79
N VAL A 83 -5.22 -15.67 -15.92
CA VAL A 83 -6.56 -16.24 -16.12
C VAL A 83 -6.49 -17.76 -16.15
N GLU A 84 -5.54 -18.34 -16.89
CA GLU A 84 -5.31 -19.78 -16.94
C GLU A 84 -4.95 -20.35 -15.56
N GLY A 85 -4.07 -19.69 -14.82
CA GLY A 85 -3.71 -20.08 -13.47
C GLY A 85 -4.90 -20.11 -12.51
N ARG A 86 -5.79 -19.13 -12.57
CA ARG A 86 -7.03 -19.12 -11.79
C ARG A 86 -7.95 -20.28 -12.12
N GLN A 87 -8.08 -20.64 -13.40
CA GLN A 87 -8.90 -21.76 -13.82
C GLN A 87 -8.33 -23.08 -13.32
N VAL A 88 -7.03 -23.28 -13.44
CA VAL A 88 -6.32 -24.46 -12.93
C VAL A 88 -6.49 -24.58 -11.42
N TYR A 89 -6.36 -23.46 -10.71
CA TYR A 89 -6.52 -23.45 -9.26
C TYR A 89 -7.96 -23.72 -8.81
N SER A 90 -8.97 -23.16 -9.48
CA SER A 90 -10.37 -23.44 -9.18
C SER A 90 -10.72 -24.90 -9.44
N LYS A 91 -10.17 -25.50 -10.50
CA LYS A 91 -10.29 -26.94 -10.80
C LYS A 91 -9.64 -27.80 -9.71
N PHE A 92 -8.46 -27.38 -9.22
CA PHE A 92 -7.81 -28.01 -8.08
C PHE A 92 -8.66 -27.95 -6.81
N LEU A 93 -9.26 -26.80 -6.47
CA LEU A 93 -10.11 -26.64 -5.32
C LEU A 93 -11.37 -27.50 -5.36
N ARG A 94 -11.98 -27.65 -6.54
CA ARG A 94 -13.22 -28.42 -6.74
C ARG A 94 -12.99 -29.92 -6.78
N HIS A 95 -11.96 -30.37 -7.50
CA HIS A 95 -11.79 -31.79 -7.84
C HIS A 95 -10.52 -32.42 -7.24
N GLY A 96 -9.62 -31.65 -6.65
CA GLY A 96 -8.37 -32.13 -6.07
C GLY A 96 -7.24 -32.28 -7.09
N ALA A 97 -6.06 -32.67 -6.61
CA ALA A 97 -4.84 -32.81 -7.43
C ALA A 97 -4.96 -33.91 -8.50
N SER A 98 -5.74 -34.96 -8.24
CA SER A 98 -5.94 -36.08 -9.16
C SER A 98 -6.72 -35.73 -10.43
N ALA A 99 -7.41 -34.61 -10.47
CA ALA A 99 -8.17 -34.14 -11.62
C ALA A 99 -7.38 -33.21 -12.56
N LEU A 100 -6.16 -32.84 -12.20
CA LEU A 100 -5.27 -32.00 -13.01
C LEU A 100 -4.49 -32.89 -14.00
N ASN A 101 -4.33 -32.39 -15.23
CA ASN A 101 -3.41 -32.98 -16.17
C ASN A 101 -1.94 -32.60 -15.84
N ASN A 102 -0.97 -33.21 -16.56
CA ASN A 102 0.45 -32.96 -16.29
C ASN A 102 0.87 -31.49 -16.49
N GLU A 103 0.27 -30.79 -17.47
CA GLU A 103 0.54 -29.38 -17.75
C GLU A 103 -0.05 -28.49 -16.68
N GLU A 104 -1.31 -28.72 -16.28
CA GLU A 104 -1.99 -28.03 -15.20
C GLU A 104 -1.28 -28.26 -13.85
N SER A 105 -0.75 -29.45 -13.62
CA SER A 105 0.01 -29.80 -12.44
C SER A 105 1.37 -29.08 -12.39
N SER A 106 2.07 -28.96 -13.53
CA SER A 106 3.32 -28.19 -13.58
C SER A 106 3.07 -26.70 -13.42
N MET A 107 2.01 -26.15 -14.02
CA MET A 107 1.59 -24.76 -13.84
C MET A 107 1.24 -24.45 -12.38
N LEU A 108 0.54 -25.36 -11.72
CA LEU A 108 0.25 -25.25 -10.29
C LEU A 108 1.54 -25.29 -9.45
N ALA A 109 2.52 -26.10 -9.82
CA ALA A 109 3.81 -26.19 -9.15
C ALA A 109 4.67 -24.92 -9.33
N GLU A 110 4.65 -24.31 -10.53
CA GLU A 110 5.33 -23.05 -10.80
C GLU A 110 4.71 -21.87 -10.03
N MET A 111 3.39 -21.84 -9.91
CA MET A 111 2.66 -20.85 -9.11
C MET A 111 2.94 -20.94 -7.60
N ARG A 112 3.41 -22.11 -7.12
CA ARG A 112 3.75 -22.34 -5.71
C ARG A 112 5.06 -21.68 -5.24
N GLY A 113 5.82 -21.07 -6.17
CA GLY A 113 7.08 -20.42 -5.85
C GLY A 113 8.13 -21.36 -5.25
N THR A 114 9.39 -21.23 -5.62
CA THR A 114 10.53 -21.95 -5.03
C THR A 114 10.87 -21.41 -3.64
N GLY A 115 9.91 -21.45 -2.72
CA GLY A 115 10.14 -21.18 -1.30
C GLY A 115 10.72 -22.42 -0.64
N THR A 116 11.89 -22.29 -0.03
CA THR A 116 12.65 -23.32 0.69
C THR A 116 11.72 -24.16 1.57
N GLN A 117 11.65 -25.44 1.27
CA GLN A 117 10.91 -26.43 2.05
C GLN A 117 11.39 -26.39 3.50
N VAL A 118 10.50 -26.13 4.43
CA VAL A 118 10.71 -26.56 5.81
C VAL A 118 10.25 -27.99 5.91
N VAL A 119 11.24 -28.85 6.10
CA VAL A 119 11.15 -30.28 6.31
C VAL A 119 10.24 -30.58 7.50
N GLY A 120 9.19 -31.33 7.29
CA GLY A 120 8.35 -31.84 8.36
C GLY A 120 7.05 -32.48 7.87
N ASN A 121 7.11 -33.74 7.47
CA ASN A 121 6.01 -34.69 7.20
C ASN A 121 5.16 -34.46 5.94
N ASP A 122 5.56 -35.15 4.90
CA ASP A 122 4.91 -35.35 3.60
C ASP A 122 3.56 -36.10 3.65
N SER A 123 3.08 -36.49 4.82
CA SER A 123 1.86 -37.29 4.97
C SER A 123 0.60 -36.51 5.35
N LEU A 124 0.70 -35.19 5.58
CA LEU A 124 -0.43 -34.32 5.91
C LEU A 124 -0.58 -33.18 4.91
N GLY A 125 -0.84 -33.49 3.66
CA GLY A 125 -1.35 -32.65 2.56
C GLY A 125 -1.48 -31.14 2.77
N GLY A 126 -0.40 -30.44 3.19
CA GLY A 126 -0.38 -28.98 3.30
C GLY A 126 -0.20 -28.33 1.93
N TYR A 127 -1.27 -28.02 1.25
CA TYR A 127 -1.23 -27.28 0.00
C TYR A 127 -1.12 -25.78 0.29
N THR A 128 -0.03 -25.16 -0.14
CA THR A 128 0.11 -23.71 -0.16
C THR A 128 -0.76 -23.11 -1.28
N VAL A 129 -1.43 -22.03 -0.97
CA VAL A 129 -2.24 -21.28 -1.95
C VAL A 129 -1.31 -20.67 -3.00
N PRO A 130 -1.61 -20.77 -4.31
CA PRO A 130 -0.90 -20.03 -5.34
C PRO A 130 -0.87 -18.53 -5.07
N GLU A 131 0.19 -17.84 -5.48
CA GLU A 131 0.38 -16.41 -5.23
C GLU A 131 -0.80 -15.54 -5.69
N ASP A 132 -1.43 -15.90 -6.82
CA ASP A 132 -2.59 -15.16 -7.34
C ASP A 132 -3.81 -15.22 -6.42
N PHE A 133 -4.02 -16.33 -5.73
CA PHE A 133 -5.13 -16.47 -4.79
C PHE A 133 -4.80 -15.80 -3.45
N SER A 134 -3.57 -15.87 -3.00
CA SER A 134 -3.13 -15.15 -1.80
C SER A 134 -3.20 -13.63 -2.01
N ASN A 135 -2.92 -13.13 -3.21
CA ASN A 135 -3.08 -11.72 -3.54
C ASN A 135 -4.54 -11.25 -3.47
N VAL A 136 -5.48 -12.06 -3.92
CA VAL A 136 -6.93 -11.74 -3.79
C VAL A 136 -7.35 -11.70 -2.32
N LEU A 137 -6.85 -12.64 -1.51
CA LEU A 137 -7.11 -12.65 -0.08
C LEU A 137 -6.45 -11.44 0.64
N ASP A 138 -5.23 -11.08 0.28
CA ASP A 138 -4.55 -9.90 0.83
C ASP A 138 -5.30 -8.61 0.51
N ILE A 139 -5.78 -8.44 -0.71
CA ILE A 139 -6.61 -7.28 -1.11
C ILE A 139 -7.90 -7.22 -0.25
N ALA A 140 -8.58 -8.35 -0.05
CA ALA A 140 -9.78 -8.39 0.79
C ALA A 140 -9.46 -8.04 2.26
N THR A 141 -8.30 -8.46 2.76
CA THR A 141 -7.83 -8.13 4.12
C THR A 141 -7.52 -6.65 4.26
N LEU A 142 -6.81 -6.05 3.31
CA LEU A 142 -6.47 -4.62 3.30
C LEU A 142 -7.73 -3.74 3.24
N PHE A 143 -8.71 -4.12 2.44
CA PHE A 143 -9.94 -3.35 2.28
C PHE A 143 -10.81 -3.26 3.55
N LYS A 144 -10.68 -4.21 4.48
CA LYS A 144 -11.48 -4.28 5.72
C LYS A 144 -10.71 -3.85 6.97
N GLY A 145 -9.40 -3.69 6.90
CA GLY A 145 -8.54 -3.29 8.01
C GLY A 145 -8.19 -1.81 7.93
N GLU A 146 -9.01 -0.92 8.47
CA GLU A 146 -8.77 0.53 8.44
C GLU A 146 -7.46 0.92 9.13
N VAL A 147 -7.12 0.26 10.23
CA VAL A 147 -5.86 0.53 10.96
C VAL A 147 -4.65 0.14 10.11
N GLU A 148 -4.66 -1.02 9.45
CA GLU A 148 -3.54 -1.47 8.61
C GLU A 148 -3.32 -0.52 7.42
N SER A 149 -4.38 0.02 6.81
CA SER A 149 -4.28 0.94 5.66
C SER A 149 -3.64 2.29 5.99
N LEU A 150 -3.76 2.74 7.23
CA LEU A 150 -3.19 4.00 7.73
C LEU A 150 -1.79 3.82 8.30
N SER A 151 -1.39 2.57 8.58
CA SER A 151 -0.16 2.21 9.25
C SER A 151 1.02 2.04 8.29
N GLN A 152 2.22 2.05 8.84
CA GLN A 152 3.40 1.63 8.10
C GLN A 152 3.46 0.10 8.04
N VAL A 153 3.23 -0.49 6.85
CA VAL A 153 3.24 -1.95 6.68
C VAL A 153 4.62 -2.43 6.24
N ILE A 154 5.16 -3.42 6.95
CA ILE A 154 6.43 -4.09 6.65
C ILE A 154 6.15 -5.55 6.31
N ASN A 155 6.53 -5.99 5.12
CA ASN A 155 6.41 -7.37 4.69
C ASN A 155 7.76 -8.08 4.84
N THR A 156 7.78 -9.23 5.54
CA THR A 156 8.97 -10.06 5.75
C THR A 156 8.70 -11.49 5.29
N ALA A 157 9.70 -12.16 4.72
CA ALA A 157 9.56 -13.54 4.28
C ALA A 157 9.47 -14.54 5.45
N GLY A 158 10.15 -14.27 6.56
CA GLY A 158 10.23 -15.14 7.73
C GLY A 158 9.53 -14.56 8.97
N GLY A 159 9.21 -15.44 9.94
CA GLY A 159 8.56 -15.10 11.20
C GLY A 159 9.51 -14.88 12.39
N ALA A 160 10.84 -14.83 12.18
CA ALA A 160 11.79 -14.53 13.24
C ALA A 160 11.53 -13.14 13.82
N THR A 161 11.75 -12.93 15.12
CA THR A 161 11.56 -11.62 15.76
C THR A 161 12.39 -10.54 15.04
N LEU A 162 11.75 -9.45 14.64
CA LEU A 162 12.38 -8.32 13.99
C LEU A 162 12.58 -7.20 15.02
N PRO A 163 13.82 -6.93 15.45
CA PRO A 163 14.10 -5.78 16.30
C PRO A 163 14.01 -4.50 15.45
N TYR A 164 13.06 -3.65 15.76
CA TYR A 164 12.88 -2.36 15.08
C TYR A 164 13.39 -1.24 15.99
N PRO A 165 14.45 -0.50 15.61
CA PRO A 165 14.99 0.56 16.44
C PRO A 165 13.99 1.72 16.53
N LYS A 166 13.80 2.26 17.72
CA LYS A 166 13.01 3.47 17.97
C LYS A 166 13.83 4.48 18.74
N VAL A 167 13.66 5.74 18.40
CA VAL A 167 14.27 6.88 19.09
C VAL A 167 13.17 7.86 19.40
N ASP A 168 13.16 8.37 20.61
CA ASP A 168 12.32 9.48 21.01
C ASP A 168 13.23 10.65 21.43
N ASP A 169 13.28 11.66 20.61
CA ASP A 169 14.09 12.88 20.82
C ASP A 169 13.20 14.11 21.09
N THR A 170 11.93 13.90 21.39
CA THR A 170 10.95 14.98 21.57
C THR A 170 11.19 15.84 22.81
N SER A 171 11.97 15.34 23.77
CA SER A 171 12.27 16.00 25.03
C SER A 171 13.64 16.73 25.05
N VAL A 172 14.46 16.53 24.03
CA VAL A 172 15.82 17.11 23.98
C VAL A 172 15.82 18.36 23.13
N THR A 173 16.33 19.45 23.67
CA THR A 173 16.49 20.74 22.96
C THR A 173 17.94 21.21 23.03
N GLY A 174 18.42 21.81 21.95
CA GLY A 174 19.71 22.48 21.94
C GLY A 174 19.72 23.69 22.89
N SER A 175 20.88 24.01 23.46
CA SER A 175 21.06 25.16 24.34
C SER A 175 22.07 26.15 23.76
N ILE A 176 21.94 27.43 24.13
CA ILE A 176 22.94 28.45 23.81
C ILE A 176 24.14 28.26 24.77
N LEU A 177 25.32 28.11 24.21
CA LEU A 177 26.57 28.02 24.98
C LEU A 177 27.17 29.38 25.16
N ALA A 178 27.45 29.79 26.40
CA ALA A 178 28.20 31.00 26.69
C ALA A 178 29.70 30.75 26.39
N GLU A 179 30.46 31.83 26.14
CA GLU A 179 31.88 31.74 25.87
C GLU A 179 32.62 31.07 27.05
N ALA A 180 33.46 30.07 26.73
CA ALA A 180 34.21 29.26 27.69
C ALA A 180 33.34 28.35 28.63
N ALA A 181 32.05 28.15 28.35
CA ALA A 181 31.21 27.23 29.12
C ALA A 181 31.36 25.78 28.62
N THR A 182 31.20 24.83 29.54
CA THR A 182 31.23 23.41 29.18
C THR A 182 29.90 23.00 28.53
N MET A 183 29.97 22.29 27.38
CA MET A 183 28.77 21.72 26.74
C MET A 183 28.10 20.70 27.64
N ALA A 184 26.77 20.79 27.77
CA ALA A 184 25.99 19.74 28.41
C ALA A 184 25.95 18.49 27.51
N VAL A 185 26.20 17.33 28.09
CA VAL A 185 26.06 16.05 27.39
C VAL A 185 24.60 15.67 27.43
N SER A 186 24.03 15.46 26.27
CA SER A 186 22.64 15.01 26.11
C SER A 186 22.65 13.77 25.20
N ASP A 187 22.66 12.60 25.85
CA ASP A 187 22.66 11.33 25.14
C ASP A 187 21.24 10.94 24.73
N GLN A 188 21.08 10.52 23.48
CA GLN A 188 19.81 9.97 22.99
C GLN A 188 19.65 8.52 23.44
N THR A 189 18.51 8.18 23.97
CA THR A 189 18.18 6.82 24.36
C THR A 189 17.52 6.07 23.20
N PHE A 190 18.21 5.03 22.74
CA PHE A 190 17.66 4.12 21.73
C PHE A 190 16.85 3.02 22.38
N GLY A 191 15.59 2.93 22.00
CA GLY A 191 14.73 1.80 22.34
C GLY A 191 14.63 0.81 21.17
N VAL A 192 14.13 -0.37 21.46
CA VAL A 192 13.85 -1.38 20.43
C VAL A 192 12.40 -1.84 20.57
N LEU A 193 11.66 -1.81 19.46
CA LEU A 193 10.38 -2.46 19.34
C LEU A 193 10.60 -3.84 18.71
N ASN A 194 10.34 -4.90 19.47
CA ASN A 194 10.45 -6.26 18.98
C ASN A 194 9.13 -6.68 18.34
N LEU A 195 9.13 -6.82 17.02
CA LEU A 195 7.97 -7.29 16.26
C LEU A 195 8.10 -8.80 16.03
N GLY A 196 7.18 -9.57 16.60
CA GLY A 196 7.05 -11.01 16.39
C GLY A 196 6.27 -11.37 15.13
N ALA A 197 5.59 -12.51 15.16
CA ALA A 197 4.69 -12.95 14.10
C ALA A 197 3.62 -13.87 14.69
N TYR A 198 2.54 -13.31 15.20
CA TYR A 198 1.41 -14.06 15.75
C TYR A 198 0.56 -14.66 14.64
N ASN A 199 0.08 -15.89 14.83
CA ASN A 199 -0.76 -16.58 13.86
C ASN A 199 -2.23 -16.17 14.01
N TYR A 200 -2.79 -15.59 12.96
CA TYR A 200 -4.23 -15.35 12.82
C TYR A 200 -4.84 -16.42 11.96
N THR A 201 -5.96 -16.98 12.38
CA THR A 201 -6.70 -17.99 11.65
C THR A 201 -8.12 -17.53 11.35
N SER A 202 -8.62 -17.91 10.19
CA SER A 202 -10.00 -17.64 9.79
C SER A 202 -11.03 -18.54 10.48
N GLY A 203 -10.55 -19.56 11.21
CA GLY A 203 -11.37 -20.72 11.58
C GLY A 203 -11.63 -21.64 10.38
N ILE A 204 -12.24 -22.80 10.65
CA ILE A 204 -12.53 -23.82 9.65
C ILE A 204 -13.90 -23.54 9.04
N VAL A 205 -13.96 -23.45 7.69
CA VAL A 205 -15.19 -23.41 6.93
C VAL A 205 -15.37 -24.74 6.21
N LYS A 206 -16.49 -25.40 6.42
CA LYS A 206 -16.84 -26.65 5.78
C LYS A 206 -17.80 -26.41 4.62
N VAL A 207 -17.58 -27.13 3.53
CA VAL A 207 -18.40 -27.06 2.31
C VAL A 207 -18.69 -28.49 1.88
N SER A 208 -19.96 -28.81 1.60
CA SER A 208 -20.33 -30.13 1.10
C SER A 208 -19.87 -30.33 -0.35
N HIS A 209 -19.58 -31.58 -0.72
CA HIS A 209 -19.21 -31.92 -2.09
C HIS A 209 -20.32 -31.58 -3.10
N GLN A 210 -21.58 -31.72 -2.70
CA GLN A 210 -22.73 -31.34 -3.55
C GLN A 210 -22.69 -29.82 -3.85
N LEU A 211 -22.49 -28.98 -2.84
CA LEU A 211 -22.41 -27.53 -3.03
C LEU A 211 -21.23 -27.14 -3.93
N LEU A 212 -20.07 -27.83 -3.81
CA LEU A 212 -18.93 -27.61 -4.67
C LEU A 212 -19.20 -27.95 -6.16
N GLN A 213 -20.03 -28.97 -6.40
CA GLN A 213 -20.39 -29.42 -7.75
C GLN A 213 -21.52 -28.59 -8.37
N ASP A 214 -22.55 -28.27 -7.59
CA ASP A 214 -23.80 -27.68 -8.08
C ASP A 214 -23.87 -26.16 -7.95
N SER A 215 -22.84 -25.51 -7.36
CA SER A 215 -22.88 -24.06 -7.15
C SER A 215 -22.81 -23.28 -8.46
N ALA A 216 -23.82 -22.45 -8.71
CA ALA A 216 -23.89 -21.56 -9.86
C ALA A 216 -23.03 -20.28 -9.73
N PHE A 217 -22.45 -20.02 -8.55
CA PHE A 217 -21.62 -18.85 -8.27
C PHE A 217 -20.17 -19.25 -7.98
N ASN A 218 -19.27 -18.29 -8.13
CA ASN A 218 -17.85 -18.52 -7.92
C ASN A 218 -17.52 -18.64 -6.42
N LEU A 219 -17.58 -19.89 -5.94
CA LEU A 219 -17.38 -20.25 -4.53
C LEU A 219 -15.98 -19.89 -4.04
N ASP A 220 -14.97 -19.92 -4.92
CA ASP A 220 -13.58 -19.63 -4.59
C ASP A 220 -13.40 -18.19 -4.16
N VAL A 221 -13.99 -17.24 -4.90
CA VAL A 221 -13.97 -15.81 -4.57
C VAL A 221 -14.72 -15.53 -3.28
N TYR A 222 -15.87 -16.15 -3.10
CA TYR A 222 -16.65 -16.02 -1.86
C TYR A 222 -15.90 -16.52 -0.63
N LEU A 223 -15.27 -17.69 -0.74
CA LEU A 223 -14.46 -18.26 0.35
C LEU A 223 -13.25 -17.37 0.65
N ALA A 224 -12.54 -16.90 -0.38
CA ALA A 224 -11.41 -16.00 -0.22
C ALA A 224 -11.82 -14.73 0.54
N GLU A 225 -12.90 -14.09 0.12
CA GLU A 225 -13.41 -12.88 0.75
C GLU A 225 -13.87 -13.14 2.20
N SER A 226 -14.62 -14.21 2.43
CA SER A 226 -15.13 -14.56 3.75
C SER A 226 -14.01 -14.87 4.74
N LEU A 227 -13.03 -15.68 4.35
CA LEU A 227 -11.90 -16.05 5.19
C LEU A 227 -10.97 -14.84 5.43
N GLY A 228 -10.72 -14.01 4.40
CA GLY A 228 -9.97 -12.77 4.50
C GLY A 228 -10.62 -11.79 5.47
N ASN A 229 -11.92 -11.57 5.37
CA ASN A 229 -12.66 -10.69 6.27
C ASN A 229 -12.63 -11.12 7.74
N ARG A 230 -12.60 -12.44 8.01
CA ARG A 230 -12.48 -12.96 9.39
C ARG A 230 -11.10 -12.66 9.97
N ILE A 231 -10.04 -12.88 9.20
CA ILE A 231 -8.67 -12.55 9.61
C ILE A 231 -8.53 -11.04 9.82
N ALA A 232 -9.01 -10.23 8.88
CA ALA A 232 -8.94 -8.77 8.95
C ALA A 232 -9.62 -8.21 10.20
N ARG A 233 -10.79 -8.71 10.56
CA ARG A 233 -11.49 -8.28 11.78
C ARG A 233 -10.71 -8.63 13.04
N ALA A 234 -10.15 -9.85 13.13
CA ALA A 234 -9.33 -10.24 14.27
C ALA A 234 -8.05 -9.41 14.39
N GLN A 235 -7.41 -9.09 13.25
CA GLN A 235 -6.24 -8.22 13.21
C GLN A 235 -6.60 -6.79 13.64
N ASN A 236 -7.68 -6.21 13.09
CA ASN A 236 -8.11 -4.86 13.43
C ASN A 236 -8.42 -4.69 14.91
N ALA A 237 -9.10 -5.65 15.53
CA ALA A 237 -9.38 -5.66 16.96
C ALA A 237 -8.07 -5.64 17.79
N HIS A 238 -7.09 -6.48 17.44
CA HIS A 238 -5.81 -6.49 18.15
C HIS A 238 -4.93 -5.27 17.85
N TYR A 239 -4.94 -4.73 16.64
CA TYR A 239 -4.24 -3.49 16.30
C TYR A 239 -4.83 -2.28 17.01
N THR A 240 -6.12 -2.34 17.37
CA THR A 240 -6.79 -1.29 18.15
C THR A 240 -6.49 -1.41 19.64
N THR A 241 -6.82 -2.55 20.26
CA THR A 241 -6.85 -2.70 21.71
C THR A 241 -5.89 -3.75 22.28
N GLY A 242 -5.11 -4.40 21.42
CA GLY A 242 -4.22 -5.49 21.82
C GLY A 242 -3.21 -5.09 22.90
N THR A 243 -2.91 -6.02 23.80
CA THR A 243 -2.11 -5.76 25.02
C THR A 243 -0.60 -5.77 24.78
N GLY A 244 -0.13 -6.34 23.66
CA GLY A 244 1.31 -6.56 23.40
C GLY A 244 1.89 -7.78 24.13
N SER A 245 1.07 -8.55 24.84
CA SER A 245 1.48 -9.80 25.49
C SER A 245 0.70 -10.97 24.88
N SER A 246 1.39 -11.90 24.25
CA SER A 246 0.81 -13.02 23.48
C SER A 246 -0.10 -12.60 22.31
N GLN A 247 -0.10 -11.33 21.99
CA GLN A 247 -0.83 -10.70 20.89
C GLN A 247 -0.16 -9.39 20.51
N PRO A 248 -0.41 -8.80 19.34
CA PRO A 248 0.11 -7.50 18.94
C PRO A 248 -0.21 -6.40 19.95
N GLN A 249 0.65 -5.37 19.98
CA GLN A 249 0.36 -4.17 20.73
C GLN A 249 -0.54 -3.25 19.89
N GLY A 250 -1.75 -3.00 20.39
CA GLY A 250 -2.68 -2.04 19.79
C GLY A 250 -2.25 -0.58 19.99
N PHE A 251 -2.70 0.31 19.10
CA PHE A 251 -2.37 1.73 19.19
C PHE A 251 -2.95 2.40 20.46
N ILE A 252 -4.08 1.92 20.95
CA ILE A 252 -4.68 2.39 22.23
C ILE A 252 -3.78 2.04 23.44
N THR A 253 -3.15 0.86 23.42
CA THR A 253 -2.27 0.40 24.50
C THR A 253 -0.88 1.02 24.39
N GLY A 254 -0.39 1.20 23.18
CA GLY A 254 0.93 1.80 22.92
C GLY A 254 0.96 3.32 22.91
N GLY A 255 -0.21 3.98 22.75
CA GLY A 255 -0.35 5.44 22.78
C GLY A 255 -0.42 6.01 24.20
N THR A 256 -0.52 7.33 24.31
CA THR A 256 -0.61 8.05 25.58
C THR A 256 -1.95 8.79 25.73
N SER A 257 -2.41 9.00 26.97
CA SER A 257 -3.57 9.86 27.22
C SER A 257 -3.22 11.31 26.85
N GLY A 258 -4.06 11.92 26.03
CA GLY A 258 -3.92 13.34 25.64
C GLY A 258 -4.81 14.25 26.47
N VAL A 259 -6.05 13.84 26.67
CA VAL A 259 -7.09 14.60 27.39
C VAL A 259 -7.92 13.64 28.23
N THR A 260 -8.33 14.09 29.42
CA THR A 260 -9.36 13.42 30.20
C THR A 260 -10.65 14.20 30.03
N ALA A 261 -11.69 13.55 29.54
CA ALA A 261 -13.00 14.19 29.37
C ALA A 261 -13.59 14.57 30.71
N ALA A 262 -14.33 15.67 30.76
CA ALA A 262 -15.01 16.12 31.96
C ALA A 262 -16.24 15.26 32.33
N SER A 263 -16.81 14.58 31.32
CA SER A 263 -17.99 13.71 31.46
C SER A 263 -17.67 12.27 31.15
N ALA A 264 -18.27 11.34 31.88
CA ALA A 264 -18.19 9.92 31.63
C ALA A 264 -18.98 9.47 30.38
N THR A 265 -19.97 10.24 29.92
CA THR A 265 -20.95 9.84 28.90
C THR A 265 -21.06 10.80 27.72
N ALA A 266 -20.27 11.88 27.71
CA ALA A 266 -20.27 12.85 26.63
C ALA A 266 -18.85 13.37 26.37
N VAL A 267 -18.63 13.82 25.16
CA VAL A 267 -17.39 14.51 24.74
C VAL A 267 -17.79 15.85 24.16
N THR A 268 -17.08 16.92 24.54
CA THR A 268 -17.29 18.26 24.01
C THR A 268 -16.40 18.55 22.79
N ALA A 269 -16.80 19.51 21.98
CA ALA A 269 -16.00 19.97 20.83
C ALA A 269 -14.64 20.52 21.27
N GLN A 270 -14.58 21.18 22.45
CA GLN A 270 -13.34 21.70 23.02
C GLN A 270 -12.37 20.57 23.36
N GLU A 271 -12.82 19.48 23.97
CA GLU A 271 -11.97 18.33 24.32
C GLU A 271 -11.38 17.66 23.08
N VAL A 272 -12.15 17.60 21.97
CA VAL A 272 -11.62 17.10 20.69
C VAL A 272 -10.55 18.03 20.13
N LEU A 273 -10.76 19.33 20.21
CA LEU A 273 -9.77 20.32 19.78
C LEU A 273 -8.50 20.23 20.64
N GLU A 274 -8.65 20.11 21.96
CA GLU A 274 -7.55 19.94 22.91
C GLU A 274 -6.79 18.62 22.64
N LEU A 275 -7.49 17.53 22.29
CA LEU A 275 -6.85 16.29 21.86
C LEU A 275 -5.97 16.48 20.62
N ILE A 276 -6.49 17.14 19.59
CA ILE A 276 -5.72 17.44 18.37
C ILE A 276 -4.47 18.25 18.72
N HIS A 277 -4.61 19.26 19.58
CA HIS A 277 -3.50 20.13 19.98
C HIS A 277 -2.56 19.50 21.01
N SER A 278 -2.98 18.46 21.71
CA SER A 278 -2.10 17.69 22.60
C SER A 278 -1.00 16.92 21.87
N VAL A 279 -1.25 16.55 20.59
CA VAL A 279 -0.25 15.92 19.73
C VAL A 279 0.71 17.01 19.22
N ASP A 280 2.01 16.75 19.22
CA ASP A 280 3.01 17.70 18.73
C ASP A 280 2.77 18.10 17.27
N LYS A 281 3.13 19.35 16.92
CA LYS A 281 2.93 19.91 15.60
C LYS A 281 3.66 19.12 14.51
N SER A 282 4.80 18.50 14.83
CA SER A 282 5.58 17.68 13.91
C SER A 282 4.76 16.48 13.41
N TYR A 283 3.98 15.84 14.28
CA TYR A 283 3.09 14.73 13.90
C TYR A 283 1.80 15.21 13.26
N ARG A 284 1.26 16.37 13.70
CA ARG A 284 0.01 16.93 13.13
C ARG A 284 0.14 17.35 11.65
N ASN A 285 1.34 17.67 11.20
CA ASN A 285 1.60 18.04 9.80
C ASN A 285 1.76 16.81 8.87
N SER A 286 1.73 15.61 9.42
CA SER A 286 1.80 14.37 8.63
C SER A 286 0.53 14.17 7.79
N ALA A 287 0.67 13.64 6.57
CA ALA A 287 -0.45 13.24 5.73
C ALA A 287 -1.29 12.09 6.35
N SER A 288 -0.68 11.30 7.23
CA SER A 288 -1.31 10.18 7.95
C SER A 288 -1.92 10.60 9.29
N PHE A 289 -1.96 11.93 9.58
CA PHE A 289 -2.60 12.43 10.79
C PHE A 289 -4.11 12.36 10.64
N CYS A 290 -4.76 11.59 11.51
CA CYS A 290 -6.20 11.41 11.49
C CYS A 290 -6.77 11.20 12.89
N ILE A 291 -8.08 11.29 12.97
CA ILE A 291 -8.87 10.94 14.15
C ILE A 291 -9.53 9.59 13.90
N MET A 292 -9.56 8.75 14.90
CA MET A 292 -10.21 7.45 14.84
C MET A 292 -11.15 7.30 16.02
N ALA A 293 -12.37 6.83 15.76
CA ALA A 293 -13.40 6.62 16.77
C ALA A 293 -14.41 5.57 16.31
N ASN A 294 -15.19 5.04 17.26
CA ASN A 294 -16.32 4.15 16.96
C ASN A 294 -17.45 4.92 16.26
N ASP A 295 -18.27 4.25 15.45
CA ASP A 295 -19.38 4.84 14.70
C ASP A 295 -20.38 5.58 15.61
N ASN A 296 -20.74 5.01 16.77
CA ASN A 296 -21.58 5.65 17.75
C ASN A 296 -20.97 6.96 18.28
N THR A 297 -19.67 6.98 18.50
CA THR A 297 -18.92 8.17 18.92
C THR A 297 -18.91 9.23 17.81
N VAL A 298 -18.69 8.82 16.55
CA VAL A 298 -18.75 9.73 15.40
C VAL A 298 -20.15 10.32 15.25
N ALA A 299 -21.21 9.52 15.43
CA ALA A 299 -22.60 9.99 15.43
C ALA A 299 -22.86 11.03 16.55
N ALA A 300 -22.25 10.83 17.73
CA ALA A 300 -22.31 11.82 18.83
C ALA A 300 -21.57 13.12 18.46
N LEU A 301 -20.38 13.01 17.85
CA LEU A 301 -19.61 14.16 17.39
C LEU A 301 -20.33 14.98 16.31
N ARG A 302 -21.05 14.33 15.39
CA ARG A 302 -21.88 15.00 14.39
C ARG A 302 -22.99 15.85 15.01
N LYS A 303 -23.54 15.43 16.14
CA LYS A 303 -24.61 16.15 16.85
C LYS A 303 -24.09 17.40 17.57
N LEU A 304 -22.81 17.51 17.89
CA LEU A 304 -22.25 18.68 18.59
C LEU A 304 -22.36 19.98 17.78
N GLY A 305 -22.44 19.91 16.46
CA GLY A 305 -22.60 21.09 15.58
C GLY A 305 -24.05 21.50 15.32
N ILE A 306 -25.04 20.72 15.78
CA ILE A 306 -26.45 20.96 15.50
C ILE A 306 -27.09 21.69 16.69
N GLY A 307 -27.51 22.94 16.48
CA GLY A 307 -28.25 23.72 17.50
C GLY A 307 -27.41 24.66 18.38
N SER A 308 -26.14 24.84 18.11
CA SER A 308 -25.31 25.86 18.73
C SER A 308 -25.44 27.20 17.99
N SER A 309 -25.61 28.29 18.73
CA SER A 309 -25.76 29.65 18.17
C SER A 309 -24.50 30.19 17.46
N ASN A 310 -23.41 29.43 17.47
CA ASN A 310 -22.16 29.76 16.77
C ASN A 310 -22.03 28.87 15.51
N ASP A 311 -22.28 29.48 14.39
CA ASP A 311 -22.34 28.90 13.02
C ASP A 311 -21.00 28.39 12.44
N TYR A 312 -20.06 27.93 13.26
CA TYR A 312 -18.86 27.26 12.74
C TYR A 312 -19.11 25.76 12.64
N PRO A 313 -19.12 25.19 11.44
CA PRO A 313 -19.27 23.75 11.26
C PRO A 313 -18.04 23.03 11.82
N ILE A 314 -18.16 22.54 13.05
CA ILE A 314 -17.14 21.73 13.72
C ILE A 314 -16.88 20.46 12.90
N PHE A 315 -17.97 19.89 12.40
CA PHE A 315 -17.98 18.67 11.60
C PHE A 315 -18.30 19.00 10.13
N THR A 316 -17.42 18.60 9.22
CA THR A 316 -17.64 18.73 7.78
C THR A 316 -17.89 17.34 7.20
N PRO A 317 -19.14 17.02 6.80
CA PRO A 317 -19.43 15.73 6.19
C PRO A 317 -18.69 15.60 4.86
N GLY A 318 -18.17 14.42 4.60
CA GLY A 318 -17.54 14.10 3.33
C GLY A 318 -18.57 14.11 2.19
N LEU A 319 -18.26 14.82 1.12
CA LEU A 319 -19.03 14.86 -0.12
C LEU A 319 -18.27 14.11 -1.21
N ASN A 320 -18.98 13.37 -2.05
CA ASN A 320 -18.40 12.69 -3.22
C ASN A 320 -17.26 11.69 -2.88
N GLY A 321 -17.39 10.94 -1.80
CA GLY A 321 -16.40 9.94 -1.38
C GLY A 321 -15.20 10.50 -0.61
N SER A 322 -15.17 11.80 -0.31
CA SER A 322 -14.20 12.37 0.62
C SER A 322 -14.52 11.93 2.06
N PRO A 323 -13.51 11.63 2.89
CA PRO A 323 -13.75 11.29 4.29
C PRO A 323 -14.32 12.47 5.07
N ASP A 324 -15.10 12.17 6.10
CA ASP A 324 -15.59 13.14 7.08
C ASP A 324 -14.41 13.86 7.75
N ARG A 325 -14.61 15.12 8.11
CA ARG A 325 -13.59 15.93 8.80
C ARG A 325 -14.17 16.62 10.02
N ILE A 326 -13.36 16.69 11.08
CA ILE A 326 -13.61 17.52 12.25
C ILE A 326 -12.41 18.46 12.46
N PHE A 327 -12.65 19.75 12.61
CA PHE A 327 -11.60 20.78 12.66
C PHE A 327 -10.55 20.66 11.53
N GLY A 328 -10.98 20.25 10.33
CA GLY A 328 -10.10 20.04 9.18
C GLY A 328 -9.34 18.69 9.15
N THR A 329 -9.39 17.91 10.24
CA THR A 329 -8.74 16.60 10.35
C THR A 329 -9.68 15.49 9.88
N GLN A 330 -9.16 14.52 9.14
CA GLN A 330 -9.93 13.36 8.67
C GLN A 330 -10.33 12.44 9.83
N ILE A 331 -11.56 11.89 9.76
CA ILE A 331 -12.05 10.92 10.72
C ILE A 331 -12.20 9.57 10.02
N TYR A 332 -11.70 8.53 10.67
CA TYR A 332 -11.88 7.13 10.28
C TYR A 332 -12.70 6.40 11.33
N ILE A 333 -13.67 5.60 10.87
CA ILE A 333 -14.53 4.82 11.73
C ILE A 333 -13.84 3.50 12.05
N ASN A 334 -13.68 3.20 13.34
CA ASN A 334 -13.14 1.93 13.80
C ASN A 334 -14.02 1.37 14.92
N ASN A 335 -14.85 0.39 14.58
CA ASN A 335 -15.82 -0.20 15.52
C ASN A 335 -15.19 -1.07 16.60
N ASP A 336 -13.88 -1.35 16.54
CA ASP A 336 -13.15 -2.03 17.61
C ASP A 336 -12.68 -1.08 18.73
N MET A 337 -12.89 0.24 18.56
CA MET A 337 -12.72 1.22 19.64
C MET A 337 -13.93 1.20 20.56
N ALA A 338 -13.68 1.49 21.84
CA ALA A 338 -14.74 1.57 22.82
C ALA A 338 -15.69 2.76 22.56
N ASP A 339 -16.96 2.57 22.87
CA ASP A 339 -17.94 3.64 22.93
C ASP A 339 -17.61 4.63 24.08
N ILE A 340 -18.26 5.79 24.07
CA ILE A 340 -18.17 6.77 25.15
C ILE A 340 -18.80 6.16 26.43
N ALA A 341 -17.96 5.76 27.36
CA ALA A 341 -18.34 5.21 28.67
C ALA A 341 -17.24 5.50 29.70
N THR A 342 -17.58 5.45 30.98
CA THR A 342 -16.65 5.70 32.10
C THR A 342 -15.33 4.93 31.93
N GLY A 343 -14.21 5.63 32.00
CA GLY A 343 -12.85 5.07 31.88
C GLY A 343 -12.48 4.58 30.46
N SER A 344 -13.38 4.70 29.49
CA SER A 344 -13.12 4.23 28.12
C SER A 344 -12.22 5.20 27.35
N LYS A 345 -11.50 4.64 26.37
CA LYS A 345 -10.68 5.41 25.42
C LYS A 345 -11.45 5.50 24.11
N SER A 346 -12.29 6.51 23.98
CA SER A 346 -13.32 6.59 22.94
C SER A 346 -12.85 7.23 21.63
N ILE A 347 -11.88 8.14 21.68
CA ILE A 347 -11.37 8.87 20.52
C ILE A 347 -9.85 8.85 20.56
N ALA A 348 -9.22 8.51 19.45
CA ALA A 348 -7.78 8.61 19.26
C ALA A 348 -7.47 9.61 18.14
N ALA A 349 -6.43 10.41 18.32
CA ALA A 349 -5.89 11.31 17.31
C ALA A 349 -4.37 11.14 17.23
N GLY A 350 -3.84 11.07 16.04
CA GLY A 350 -2.39 10.93 15.89
C GLY A 350 -1.94 10.64 14.47
N ASP A 351 -0.62 10.54 14.34
CA ASP A 351 0.04 10.10 13.12
C ASP A 351 0.17 8.58 13.11
N PHE A 352 -0.72 7.93 12.40
CA PHE A 352 -0.74 6.46 12.29
C PHE A 352 0.42 5.88 11.46
N SER A 353 1.21 6.69 10.75
CA SER A 353 2.47 6.22 10.15
C SER A 353 3.50 5.76 11.20
N LYS A 354 3.34 6.18 12.47
CA LYS A 354 4.16 5.74 13.61
C LYS A 354 3.64 4.47 14.28
N PHE A 355 2.54 3.91 13.80
CA PHE A 355 2.08 2.57 14.11
C PHE A 355 2.57 1.63 13.01
N VAL A 356 3.35 0.64 13.38
CA VAL A 356 3.95 -0.30 12.43
C VAL A 356 3.25 -1.64 12.51
N VAL A 357 2.84 -2.13 11.35
CA VAL A 357 2.28 -3.47 11.16
C VAL A 357 3.30 -4.31 10.40
N ARG A 358 3.67 -5.46 10.93
CA ARG A 358 4.53 -6.43 10.28
C ARG A 358 3.72 -7.62 9.81
N ASN A 359 3.78 -7.92 8.52
CA ASN A 359 3.25 -9.14 7.92
C ASN A 359 4.41 -10.12 7.64
N ALA A 360 4.34 -11.33 8.17
CA ALA A 360 5.36 -12.35 7.99
C ALA A 360 4.87 -13.45 7.04
N GLY A 361 5.30 -13.39 5.78
CA GLY A 361 4.78 -14.20 4.69
C GLY A 361 3.40 -13.72 4.22
N GLY A 362 2.86 -14.35 3.18
CA GLY A 362 1.51 -14.10 2.69
C GLY A 362 0.45 -14.88 3.50
N ILE A 363 -0.81 -14.68 3.13
CA ILE A 363 -1.93 -15.50 3.59
C ILE A 363 -1.78 -16.90 3.00
N GLN A 364 -1.93 -17.91 3.83
CA GLN A 364 -1.90 -19.30 3.42
C GLN A 364 -3.28 -19.94 3.64
N MET A 365 -3.75 -20.68 2.65
CA MET A 365 -5.01 -21.40 2.70
C MET A 365 -4.75 -22.91 2.63
N LEU A 366 -5.33 -23.66 3.56
CA LEU A 366 -5.28 -25.09 3.61
C LEU A 366 -6.65 -25.68 3.25
N ARG A 367 -6.63 -26.69 2.42
CA ARG A 367 -7.80 -27.52 2.09
C ARG A 367 -7.67 -28.85 2.82
N LEU A 368 -8.64 -29.15 3.66
CA LEU A 368 -8.70 -30.40 4.46
C LEU A 368 -9.74 -31.32 3.84
N THR A 369 -9.31 -32.27 3.03
CA THR A 369 -10.21 -33.22 2.34
C THR A 369 -10.41 -34.50 3.15
N GLU A 370 -9.34 -34.99 3.80
CA GLU A 370 -9.36 -36.29 4.50
C GLU A 370 -10.09 -36.23 5.83
N ARG A 371 -9.96 -35.12 6.57
CA ARG A 371 -10.48 -34.98 7.94
C ARG A 371 -12.02 -35.07 8.02
N TYR A 372 -12.74 -34.75 6.95
CA TYR A 372 -14.20 -34.71 6.90
C TYR A 372 -14.74 -35.52 5.73
N ALA A 373 -13.96 -36.49 5.24
CA ALA A 373 -14.34 -37.36 4.14
C ALA A 373 -15.59 -38.26 4.47
N ASP A 374 -15.71 -38.63 5.73
CA ASP A 374 -16.83 -39.38 6.27
C ASP A 374 -18.18 -38.65 6.14
N ASN A 375 -18.16 -37.31 6.15
CA ASN A 375 -19.37 -36.48 5.98
C ASN A 375 -19.56 -35.96 4.55
N LEU A 376 -18.72 -36.37 3.58
CA LEU A 376 -18.68 -35.81 2.23
C LEU A 376 -18.49 -34.27 2.22
N GLU A 377 -17.70 -33.78 3.14
CA GLU A 377 -17.37 -32.36 3.28
C GLU A 377 -15.89 -32.09 2.97
N THR A 378 -15.61 -30.93 2.40
CA THR A 378 -14.26 -30.38 2.29
C THR A 378 -14.17 -29.15 3.19
N ALA A 379 -13.15 -29.06 4.01
CA ALA A 379 -12.95 -27.90 4.86
C ALA A 379 -11.81 -27.00 4.36
N TYR A 380 -12.00 -25.72 4.52
CA TYR A 380 -11.03 -24.67 4.17
C TYR A 380 -10.64 -23.89 5.41
N LEU A 381 -9.35 -23.57 5.52
CA LEU A 381 -8.75 -22.82 6.60
C LEU A 381 -7.75 -21.86 6.02
N ALA A 382 -7.83 -20.58 6.36
CA ALA A 382 -6.79 -19.61 6.03
C ALA A 382 -6.07 -19.13 7.30
N TYR A 383 -4.79 -18.82 7.17
CA TYR A 383 -4.02 -18.21 8.24
C TYR A 383 -3.02 -17.20 7.70
N LYS A 384 -2.75 -16.18 8.50
CA LYS A 384 -1.79 -15.10 8.24
C LYS A 384 -0.99 -14.84 9.50
N ARG A 385 0.30 -14.56 9.37
CA ARG A 385 1.15 -14.20 10.50
C ARG A 385 1.41 -12.71 10.48
N SER A 386 1.10 -12.03 11.59
CA SER A 386 1.36 -10.61 11.70
C SER A 386 1.61 -10.18 13.14
N ASP A 387 2.23 -9.02 13.31
CA ASP A 387 2.42 -8.33 14.58
C ASP A 387 2.35 -6.83 14.34
N ALA A 388 2.15 -6.06 15.41
CA ALA A 388 2.08 -4.61 15.32
C ALA A 388 2.56 -3.96 16.62
N GLY A 389 2.96 -2.69 16.52
CA GLY A 389 3.33 -1.90 17.68
C GLY A 389 3.53 -0.43 17.36
N VAL A 390 3.51 0.39 18.40
CA VAL A 390 3.71 1.84 18.32
C VAL A 390 5.20 2.16 18.43
N LEU A 391 5.73 2.89 17.43
CA LEU A 391 7.13 3.35 17.45
C LEU A 391 7.32 4.47 18.45
N ASN A 392 6.43 5.46 18.43
CA ASN A 392 6.48 6.58 19.35
C ASN A 392 5.12 6.81 19.98
N SER A 393 5.03 6.65 21.29
CA SER A 393 3.80 6.81 22.07
C SER A 393 3.27 8.24 22.08
N ALA A 394 4.12 9.24 21.83
CA ALA A 394 3.71 10.65 21.76
C ALA A 394 3.00 11.00 20.45
N ALA A 395 3.16 10.15 19.40
CA ALA A 395 2.56 10.37 18.10
C ALA A 395 1.05 10.08 18.04
N ILE A 396 0.56 9.21 18.94
CA ILE A 396 -0.86 8.82 19.03
C ILE A 396 -1.36 9.06 20.43
N LYS A 397 -2.38 9.90 20.55
CA LYS A 397 -3.01 10.23 21.83
C LYS A 397 -4.51 9.97 21.79
N PHE A 398 -5.11 9.75 22.95
CA PHE A 398 -6.53 9.44 23.06
C PHE A 398 -7.21 10.25 24.16
N ILE A 399 -8.53 10.39 24.06
CA ILE A 399 -9.40 10.88 25.14
C ILE A 399 -9.73 9.71 26.05
N THR A 400 -9.47 9.88 27.34
CA THR A 400 -9.95 8.98 28.38
C THR A 400 -11.21 9.59 29.01
N GLN A 401 -12.30 8.86 29.07
CA GLN A 401 -13.53 9.31 29.72
C GLN A 401 -13.35 9.32 31.24
N ALA A 402 -14.03 10.25 31.92
CA ALA A 402 -14.00 10.39 33.39
C ALA A 402 -14.57 9.17 34.12
#